data_2b5b1064f426c53697eff2f149350f96
#
_entry.id   2b5b1064f426c53697eff2f149350f96
#
_cell.length_a   1.000
_cell.length_b   1.000
_cell.length_c   1.000
_cell.angle_alpha   90.00
_cell.angle_beta   90.00
_cell.angle_gamma   90.00
#
_symmetry.space_group_name_H-M   'P 1'
#
loop_
_entity.id
_entity.type
_entity.pdbx_description
1 polymer ?
#
loop_
_entity_poly.entity_id
_entity_poly.type
_entity_poly.pdbx_seq_one_letter_code
_entity_poly.pdbx_strand_id
1 'polypeptide(L)'
;MATNKERREATRLSIVEAARACFSTDGFDATHTDTILERAGVSRGALYHHFPSKRDVFEAVYVAVVEESIAHTLRAGGRSDSPVEDLIAACNAWLRLVRKPEVATILIEQGPQVLGWKKARDIEAASSLAPMRRAIANACAAGEIEVPSVDVTALLINALLAEAALMSLHRKPKVSVALQEASIRLFIEGLRVAR
;
A
#
# COMPACT_ATOMS: atom_id res chain seq x y z
N MET A 1 28.12 -6.58 -20.16
CA MET A 1 26.97 -6.10 -21.00
C MET A 1 25.68 -6.57 -20.36
N ALA A 2 24.68 -5.70 -20.23
CA ALA A 2 23.38 -6.08 -19.70
C ALA A 2 22.70 -7.13 -20.60
N THR A 3 22.12 -8.15 -20.00
CA THR A 3 21.38 -9.21 -20.71
C THR A 3 20.08 -8.66 -21.31
N ASN A 4 19.48 -9.35 -22.27
CA ASN A 4 18.17 -8.96 -22.81
C ASN A 4 17.09 -8.92 -21.72
N LYS A 5 17.17 -9.78 -20.71
CA LYS A 5 16.26 -9.80 -19.57
C LYS A 5 16.40 -8.53 -18.71
N GLU A 6 17.63 -8.13 -18.40
CA GLU A 6 17.90 -6.91 -17.63
C GLU A 6 17.45 -5.65 -18.36
N ARG A 7 17.67 -5.56 -19.68
CA ARG A 7 17.18 -4.43 -20.49
C ARG A 7 15.66 -4.36 -20.52
N ARG A 8 15.00 -5.51 -20.65
CA ARG A 8 13.54 -5.61 -20.65
C ARG A 8 12.97 -5.14 -19.30
N GLU A 9 13.56 -5.57 -18.19
CA GLU A 9 13.12 -5.15 -16.86
C GLU A 9 13.38 -3.66 -16.60
N ALA A 10 14.55 -3.15 -17.01
CA ALA A 10 14.84 -1.72 -16.92
C ALA A 10 13.84 -0.87 -17.71
N THR A 11 13.48 -1.29 -18.93
CA THR A 11 12.44 -0.60 -19.72
C THR A 11 11.07 -0.64 -19.03
N ARG A 12 10.69 -1.79 -18.46
CA ARG A 12 9.44 -1.93 -17.72
C ARG A 12 9.39 -0.99 -16.52
N LEU A 13 10.46 -0.94 -15.74
CA LEU A 13 10.57 -0.05 -14.58
C LEU A 13 10.50 1.42 -14.99
N SER A 14 11.22 1.83 -16.06
CA SER A 14 11.16 3.22 -16.57
C SER A 14 9.74 3.62 -16.97
N ILE A 15 8.97 2.73 -17.60
CA ILE A 15 7.56 2.98 -17.94
C ILE A 15 6.71 3.16 -16.67
N VAL A 16 6.89 2.30 -15.66
CA VAL A 16 6.14 2.36 -14.40
C VAL A 16 6.44 3.65 -13.64
N GLU A 17 7.70 4.07 -13.54
CA GLU A 17 8.12 5.31 -12.88
C GLU A 17 7.56 6.55 -13.60
N ALA A 18 7.68 6.60 -14.93
CA ALA A 18 7.13 7.69 -15.72
C ALA A 18 5.59 7.80 -15.58
N ALA A 19 4.91 6.66 -15.65
CA ALA A 19 3.46 6.58 -15.50
C ALA A 19 3.00 6.96 -14.09
N ARG A 20 3.71 6.52 -13.05
CA ARG A 20 3.45 6.92 -11.66
C ARG A 20 3.46 8.42 -11.50
N ALA A 21 4.47 9.08 -12.05
CA ALA A 21 4.57 10.53 -11.97
C ALA A 21 3.40 11.22 -12.70
N CYS A 22 3.01 10.75 -13.89
CA CYS A 22 1.86 11.28 -14.62
C CYS A 22 0.54 11.04 -13.85
N PHE A 23 0.29 9.81 -13.40
CA PHE A 23 -0.95 9.48 -12.69
C PHE A 23 -1.08 10.20 -11.34
N SER A 24 0.03 10.45 -10.65
CA SER A 24 0.01 11.19 -9.38
C SER A 24 -0.30 12.68 -9.57
N THR A 25 0.07 13.27 -10.71
CA THR A 25 -0.12 14.70 -11.00
C THR A 25 -1.43 14.98 -11.71
N ASP A 26 -1.69 14.25 -12.80
CA ASP A 26 -2.78 14.55 -13.74
C ASP A 26 -3.99 13.62 -13.54
N GLY A 27 -3.81 12.50 -12.85
CA GLY A 27 -4.80 11.44 -12.72
C GLY A 27 -4.82 10.50 -13.91
N PHE A 28 -5.52 9.35 -13.74
CA PHE A 28 -5.57 8.30 -14.76
C PHE A 28 -6.23 8.80 -16.05
N ASP A 29 -7.38 9.45 -15.97
CA ASP A 29 -8.17 9.82 -17.14
C ASP A 29 -7.45 10.86 -18.01
N ALA A 30 -6.88 11.90 -17.40
CA ALA A 30 -6.18 12.98 -18.09
C ALA A 30 -4.79 12.58 -18.60
N THR A 31 -4.19 11.53 -18.08
CA THR A 31 -2.88 11.05 -18.53
C THR A 31 -2.99 10.37 -19.90
N HIS A 32 -2.32 10.92 -20.90
CA HIS A 32 -2.20 10.31 -22.22
C HIS A 32 -1.00 9.36 -22.29
N THR A 33 -1.15 8.26 -23.04
CA THR A 33 -0.07 7.27 -23.22
C THR A 33 1.20 7.93 -23.79
N ASP A 34 1.03 8.90 -24.70
CA ASP A 34 2.15 9.59 -25.33
C ASP A 34 3.00 10.37 -24.32
N THR A 35 2.37 10.98 -23.32
CA THR A 35 3.09 11.65 -22.23
C THR A 35 3.95 10.65 -21.41
N ILE A 36 3.41 9.44 -21.19
CA ILE A 36 4.18 8.38 -20.53
C ILE A 36 5.37 7.95 -21.40
N LEU A 37 5.16 7.78 -22.71
CA LEU A 37 6.22 7.39 -23.66
C LEU A 37 7.36 8.40 -23.68
N GLU A 38 7.03 9.68 -23.81
CA GLU A 38 7.99 10.78 -23.83
C GLU A 38 8.80 10.82 -22.53
N ARG A 39 8.13 10.73 -21.39
CA ARG A 39 8.78 10.77 -20.08
C ARG A 39 9.64 9.54 -19.80
N ALA A 40 9.23 8.37 -20.25
CA ALA A 40 9.98 7.12 -20.10
C ALA A 40 11.14 6.99 -21.10
N GLY A 41 11.15 7.79 -22.16
CA GLY A 41 12.13 7.69 -23.23
C GLY A 41 12.02 6.40 -24.04
N VAL A 42 10.80 5.88 -24.21
CA VAL A 42 10.57 4.59 -24.90
C VAL A 42 9.62 4.74 -26.11
N SER A 43 9.72 3.82 -27.07
CA SER A 43 8.82 3.80 -28.21
C SER A 43 7.44 3.24 -27.81
N ARG A 44 6.40 3.61 -28.62
CA ARG A 44 5.05 3.06 -28.46
C ARG A 44 5.04 1.53 -28.54
N GLY A 45 5.80 0.93 -29.46
CA GLY A 45 5.93 -0.52 -29.59
C GLY A 45 6.52 -1.16 -28.33
N ALA A 46 7.54 -0.53 -27.71
CA ALA A 46 8.13 -1.01 -26.47
C ALA A 46 7.12 -0.99 -25.30
N LEU A 47 6.33 0.08 -25.16
CA LEU A 47 5.30 0.13 -24.12
C LEU A 47 4.28 -0.98 -24.29
N TYR A 48 3.68 -1.12 -25.49
CA TYR A 48 2.63 -2.12 -25.73
C TYR A 48 3.15 -3.56 -25.72
N HIS A 49 4.46 -3.75 -25.90
CA HIS A 49 5.10 -5.05 -25.66
C HIS A 49 5.10 -5.43 -24.15
N HIS A 50 5.20 -4.45 -23.25
CA HIS A 50 5.19 -4.67 -21.81
C HIS A 50 3.79 -4.62 -21.19
N PHE A 51 2.95 -3.73 -21.69
CA PHE A 51 1.63 -3.42 -21.13
C PHE A 51 0.59 -3.30 -22.24
N PRO A 52 -0.36 -4.23 -22.35
CA PRO A 52 -1.38 -4.23 -23.40
C PRO A 52 -2.25 -2.95 -23.44
N SER A 53 -2.44 -2.29 -22.29
CA SER A 53 -3.26 -1.08 -22.16
C SER A 53 -2.73 -0.11 -21.11
N LYS A 54 -3.24 1.14 -21.14
CA LYS A 54 -2.98 2.14 -20.08
C LYS A 54 -3.41 1.62 -18.69
N ARG A 55 -4.47 0.81 -18.64
CA ARG A 55 -4.93 0.19 -17.39
C ARG A 55 -3.94 -0.82 -16.85
N ASP A 56 -3.25 -1.59 -17.69
CA ASP A 56 -2.21 -2.53 -17.26
C ASP A 56 -0.97 -1.78 -16.75
N VAL A 57 -0.64 -0.63 -17.35
CA VAL A 57 0.39 0.27 -16.82
C VAL A 57 0.00 0.77 -15.43
N PHE A 58 -1.25 1.22 -15.27
CA PHE A 58 -1.75 1.69 -13.97
C PHE A 58 -1.74 0.59 -12.91
N GLU A 59 -2.13 -0.63 -13.26
CA GLU A 59 -2.07 -1.78 -12.36
C GLU A 59 -0.63 -2.04 -11.87
N ALA A 60 0.35 -1.97 -12.76
CA ALA A 60 1.75 -2.12 -12.38
C ALA A 60 2.23 -0.98 -11.45
N VAL A 61 1.80 0.25 -11.70
CA VAL A 61 2.04 1.40 -10.79
C VAL A 61 1.39 1.16 -9.44
N TYR A 62 0.14 0.70 -9.42
CA TYR A 62 -0.60 0.41 -8.20
C TYR A 62 0.12 -0.64 -7.34
N VAL A 63 0.51 -1.76 -7.95
CA VAL A 63 1.29 -2.82 -7.29
C VAL A 63 2.58 -2.27 -6.70
N ALA A 64 3.35 -1.50 -7.47
CA ALA A 64 4.61 -0.92 -7.01
C ALA A 64 4.40 0.01 -5.80
N VAL A 65 3.37 0.87 -5.83
CA VAL A 65 3.05 1.77 -4.71
C VAL A 65 2.59 0.99 -3.48
N VAL A 66 1.82 -0.10 -3.64
CA VAL A 66 1.44 -1.00 -2.53
C VAL A 66 2.68 -1.63 -1.90
N GLU A 67 3.55 -2.25 -2.71
CA GLU A 67 4.75 -2.93 -2.23
C GLU A 67 5.71 -1.98 -1.51
N GLU A 68 5.96 -0.79 -2.06
CA GLU A 68 6.78 0.25 -1.43
C GLU A 68 6.17 0.73 -0.11
N SER A 69 4.84 0.88 -0.07
CA SER A 69 4.12 1.30 1.12
C SER A 69 4.26 0.26 2.23
N ILE A 70 4.09 -1.02 1.93
CA ILE A 70 4.29 -2.11 2.89
C ILE A 70 5.75 -2.18 3.36
N ALA A 71 6.70 -2.09 2.45
CA ALA A 71 8.13 -2.04 2.82
C ALA A 71 8.46 -0.85 3.72
N HIS A 72 7.82 0.31 3.51
CA HIS A 72 7.97 1.48 4.37
C HIS A 72 7.42 1.22 5.79
N THR A 73 6.22 0.64 5.90
CA THR A 73 5.60 0.35 7.19
C THR A 73 6.38 -0.68 7.99
N LEU A 74 6.90 -1.71 7.33
CA LEU A 74 7.71 -2.74 7.96
C LEU A 74 9.03 -2.19 8.54
N ARG A 75 9.60 -1.16 7.92
CA ARG A 75 10.80 -0.48 8.47
C ARG A 75 10.50 0.34 9.72
N ALA A 76 9.25 0.72 9.95
CA ALA A 76 8.83 1.45 11.15
C ALA A 76 8.61 0.54 12.35
N GLY A 77 8.18 -0.72 12.14
CA GLY A 77 8.17 -1.77 13.16
C GLY A 77 9.54 -2.42 13.33
N GLY A 78 9.67 -3.38 14.25
CA GLY A 78 10.89 -4.16 14.48
C GLY A 78 12.02 -3.37 15.14
N ARG A 79 11.68 -2.33 15.90
CA ARG A 79 12.64 -1.43 16.59
C ARG A 79 12.51 -1.41 18.10
N SER A 80 11.57 -2.16 18.66
CA SER A 80 11.34 -2.24 20.09
C SER A 80 11.47 -3.68 20.60
N ASP A 81 11.53 -3.84 21.92
CA ASP A 81 11.53 -5.17 22.55
C ASP A 81 10.10 -5.76 22.66
N SER A 82 9.07 -4.99 22.27
CA SER A 82 7.67 -5.39 22.31
C SER A 82 7.11 -5.56 20.89
N PRO A 83 6.82 -6.79 20.45
CA PRO A 83 6.12 -7.07 19.18
C PRO A 83 4.80 -6.33 18.99
N VAL A 84 4.07 -6.05 20.07
CA VAL A 84 2.83 -5.25 20.00
C VAL A 84 3.13 -3.79 19.68
N GLU A 85 4.15 -3.20 20.30
CA GLU A 85 4.54 -1.82 19.96
C GLU A 85 5.07 -1.72 18.54
N ASP A 86 5.77 -2.72 18.05
CA ASP A 86 6.21 -2.79 16.64
C ASP A 86 5.02 -2.88 15.68
N LEU A 87 3.99 -3.67 16.00
CA LEU A 87 2.76 -3.74 15.23
C LEU A 87 2.04 -2.38 15.20
N ILE A 88 1.90 -1.72 16.35
CA ILE A 88 1.30 -0.39 16.44
C ILE A 88 2.10 0.64 15.64
N ALA A 89 3.43 0.61 15.74
CA ALA A 89 4.31 1.50 14.99
C ALA A 89 4.14 1.32 13.47
N ALA A 90 4.04 0.09 12.98
CA ALA A 90 3.80 -0.21 11.57
C ALA A 90 2.42 0.30 11.11
N CYS A 91 1.37 0.09 11.91
CA CYS A 91 0.02 0.61 11.62
C CYS A 91 0.01 2.14 11.55
N ASN A 92 0.66 2.82 12.51
CA ASN A 92 0.77 4.27 12.52
C ASN A 92 1.56 4.80 11.32
N ALA A 93 2.64 4.12 10.93
CA ALA A 93 3.40 4.48 9.73
C ALA A 93 2.53 4.40 8.47
N TRP A 94 1.67 3.38 8.35
CA TRP A 94 0.67 3.29 7.27
C TRP A 94 -0.29 4.47 7.28
N LEU A 95 -0.90 4.80 8.42
CA LEU A 95 -1.85 5.91 8.55
C LEU A 95 -1.25 7.27 8.16
N ARG A 96 0.04 7.48 8.42
CA ARG A 96 0.76 8.67 7.99
C ARG A 96 1.09 8.64 6.50
N LEU A 97 1.54 7.49 6.00
CA LEU A 97 1.96 7.31 4.61
C LEU A 97 0.80 7.52 3.64
N VAL A 98 -0.36 6.93 3.93
CA VAL A 98 -1.54 6.99 3.05
C VAL A 98 -2.13 8.40 2.93
N ARG A 99 -1.69 9.34 3.76
CA ARG A 99 -2.07 10.77 3.69
C ARG A 99 -1.18 11.59 2.77
N LYS A 100 -0.05 11.05 2.32
CA LYS A 100 0.79 11.70 1.33
C LYS A 100 0.05 11.74 0.00
N PRO A 101 -0.06 12.93 -0.64
CA PRO A 101 -0.86 13.09 -1.86
C PRO A 101 -0.54 12.06 -2.95
N GLU A 102 0.74 11.79 -3.18
CA GLU A 102 1.20 10.84 -4.20
C GLU A 102 0.78 9.39 -3.93
N VAL A 103 0.61 9.01 -2.65
CA VAL A 103 0.13 7.68 -2.25
C VAL A 103 -1.40 7.64 -2.25
N ALA A 104 -2.04 8.66 -1.66
CA ALA A 104 -3.47 8.78 -1.57
C ALA A 104 -4.13 8.76 -2.95
N THR A 105 -3.61 9.56 -3.88
CA THR A 105 -4.12 9.67 -5.25
C THR A 105 -4.10 8.32 -5.98
N ILE A 106 -3.01 7.55 -5.88
CA ILE A 106 -2.90 6.24 -6.54
C ILE A 106 -3.72 5.18 -5.81
N LEU A 107 -3.53 5.00 -4.49
CA LEU A 107 -4.11 3.87 -3.78
C LEU A 107 -5.59 4.06 -3.44
N ILE A 108 -5.98 5.27 -3.00
CA ILE A 108 -7.30 5.46 -2.41
C ILE A 108 -8.29 6.07 -3.41
N GLU A 109 -7.85 7.04 -4.23
CA GLU A 109 -8.74 7.72 -5.17
C GLU A 109 -8.87 6.96 -6.49
N GLN A 110 -7.74 6.67 -7.16
CA GLN A 110 -7.75 6.10 -8.50
C GLN A 110 -7.83 4.56 -8.51
N GLY A 111 -7.18 3.88 -7.56
CA GLY A 111 -7.11 2.42 -7.53
C GLY A 111 -8.48 1.75 -7.66
N PRO A 112 -9.45 2.04 -6.75
CA PRO A 112 -10.79 1.47 -6.84
C PRO A 112 -11.57 1.85 -8.09
N GLN A 113 -11.36 3.07 -8.62
CA GLN A 113 -12.03 3.55 -9.83
C GLN A 113 -11.50 2.87 -11.09
N VAL A 114 -10.18 2.76 -11.22
CA VAL A 114 -9.54 2.22 -12.42
C VAL A 114 -9.54 0.69 -12.41
N LEU A 115 -9.20 0.05 -11.30
CA LEU A 115 -9.08 -1.41 -11.19
C LEU A 115 -10.38 -2.11 -10.78
N GLY A 116 -11.27 -1.37 -10.11
CA GLY A 116 -12.42 -1.91 -9.40
C GLY A 116 -12.06 -2.33 -7.97
N TRP A 117 -13.01 -2.17 -7.04
CA TRP A 117 -12.81 -2.43 -5.61
C TRP A 117 -12.21 -3.79 -5.29
N LYS A 118 -12.74 -4.85 -5.94
CA LYS A 118 -12.28 -6.21 -5.66
C LYS A 118 -10.81 -6.38 -6.01
N LYS A 119 -10.40 -5.97 -7.21
CA LYS A 119 -9.02 -6.14 -7.68
C LYS A 119 -8.03 -5.31 -6.87
N ALA A 120 -8.37 -4.05 -6.55
CA ALA A 120 -7.55 -3.20 -5.70
C ALA A 120 -7.32 -3.86 -4.33
N ARG A 121 -8.39 -4.34 -3.69
CA ARG A 121 -8.32 -5.05 -2.39
C ARG A 121 -7.53 -6.35 -2.46
N ASP A 122 -7.66 -7.13 -3.52
CA ASP A 122 -6.91 -8.37 -3.70
C ASP A 122 -5.40 -8.10 -3.80
N ILE A 123 -4.99 -7.03 -4.53
CA ILE A 123 -3.58 -6.61 -4.63
C ILE A 123 -3.04 -6.14 -3.27
N GLU A 124 -3.78 -5.30 -2.56
CA GLU A 124 -3.39 -4.83 -1.22
C GLU A 124 -3.23 -6.01 -0.24
N ALA A 125 -4.21 -6.91 -0.21
CA ALA A 125 -4.21 -8.07 0.66
C ALA A 125 -3.05 -9.03 0.37
N ALA A 126 -2.71 -9.24 -0.90
CA ALA A 126 -1.59 -10.08 -1.29
C ALA A 126 -0.25 -9.61 -0.68
N SER A 127 -0.05 -8.29 -0.54
CA SER A 127 1.18 -7.71 0.00
C SER A 127 1.14 -7.49 1.51
N SER A 128 -0.03 -7.18 2.09
CA SER A 128 -0.17 -6.75 3.50
C SER A 128 -0.45 -7.88 4.48
N LEU A 129 -1.22 -8.91 4.09
CA LEU A 129 -1.70 -9.92 5.05
C LEU A 129 -0.59 -10.81 5.61
N ALA A 130 0.38 -11.23 4.81
CA ALA A 130 1.45 -12.09 5.30
C ALA A 130 2.34 -11.40 6.36
N PRO A 131 2.80 -10.15 6.15
CA PRO A 131 3.47 -9.38 7.20
C PRO A 131 2.61 -9.15 8.44
N MET A 132 1.32 -8.84 8.28
CA MET A 132 0.39 -8.61 9.39
C MET A 132 0.23 -9.87 10.25
N ARG A 133 0.00 -11.04 9.62
CA ARG A 133 -0.07 -12.34 10.31
C ARG A 133 1.21 -12.61 11.12
N ARG A 134 2.36 -12.34 10.52
CA ARG A 134 3.65 -12.55 11.18
C ARG A 134 3.80 -11.65 12.41
N ALA A 135 3.43 -10.37 12.30
CA ALA A 135 3.51 -9.44 13.43
C ALA A 135 2.59 -9.88 14.59
N ILE A 136 1.36 -10.30 14.30
CA ILE A 136 0.41 -10.81 15.30
C ILE A 136 0.93 -12.12 15.92
N ALA A 137 1.42 -13.06 15.11
CA ALA A 137 1.97 -14.33 15.60
C ALA A 137 3.17 -14.11 16.53
N ASN A 138 4.05 -13.16 16.21
CA ASN A 138 5.18 -12.80 17.06
C ASN A 138 4.70 -12.22 18.40
N ALA A 139 3.68 -11.37 18.40
CA ALA A 139 3.12 -10.80 19.63
C ALA A 139 2.43 -11.87 20.51
N CYS A 140 1.76 -12.85 19.89
CA CYS A 140 1.21 -14.01 20.61
C CYS A 140 2.34 -14.89 21.20
N ALA A 141 3.39 -15.17 20.42
CA ALA A 141 4.53 -15.97 20.87
C ALA A 141 5.30 -15.32 22.03
N ALA A 142 5.34 -13.98 22.07
CA ALA A 142 5.89 -13.22 23.19
C ALA A 142 4.95 -13.16 24.41
N GLY A 143 3.73 -13.70 24.31
CA GLY A 143 2.75 -13.65 25.41
C GLY A 143 2.18 -12.26 25.68
N GLU A 144 2.32 -11.33 24.72
CA GLU A 144 1.84 -9.96 24.91
C GLU A 144 0.34 -9.83 24.56
N ILE A 145 -0.14 -10.60 23.58
CA ILE A 145 -1.55 -10.65 23.17
C ILE A 145 -2.04 -12.09 23.06
N GLU A 146 -3.36 -12.24 23.17
CA GLU A 146 -4.06 -13.49 22.90
C GLU A 146 -5.19 -13.24 21.92
N VAL A 147 -5.27 -14.04 20.84
CA VAL A 147 -6.30 -13.92 19.82
C VAL A 147 -6.87 -15.28 19.44
N PRO A 148 -8.18 -15.40 19.18
CA PRO A 148 -8.81 -16.64 18.76
C PRO A 148 -8.27 -17.19 17.43
N SER A 149 -7.83 -16.30 16.54
CA SER A 149 -7.28 -16.64 15.23
C SER A 149 -6.39 -15.51 14.73
N VAL A 150 -5.13 -15.83 14.46
CA VAL A 150 -4.17 -14.89 13.84
C VAL A 150 -4.66 -14.41 12.46
N ASP A 151 -5.21 -15.34 11.65
CA ASP A 151 -5.70 -15.00 10.31
C ASP A 151 -6.88 -14.03 10.34
N VAL A 152 -7.87 -14.29 11.18
CA VAL A 152 -9.06 -13.42 11.31
C VAL A 152 -8.66 -12.07 11.88
N THR A 153 -7.80 -12.04 12.90
CA THR A 153 -7.31 -10.80 13.50
C THR A 153 -6.53 -9.95 12.49
N ALA A 154 -5.68 -10.59 11.67
CA ALA A 154 -4.95 -9.89 10.60
C ALA A 154 -5.90 -9.26 9.56
N LEU A 155 -6.93 -9.98 9.14
CA LEU A 155 -7.97 -9.47 8.23
C LEU A 155 -8.73 -8.29 8.84
N LEU A 156 -9.10 -8.36 10.12
CA LEU A 156 -9.82 -7.29 10.80
C LEU A 156 -8.96 -6.04 10.97
N ILE A 157 -7.71 -6.16 11.41
CA ILE A 157 -6.81 -4.99 11.53
C ILE A 157 -6.56 -4.37 10.15
N ASN A 158 -6.34 -5.19 9.11
CA ASN A 158 -6.18 -4.69 7.75
C ASN A 158 -7.41 -3.93 7.24
N ALA A 159 -8.61 -4.42 7.56
CA ALA A 159 -9.87 -3.73 7.23
C ALA A 159 -10.02 -2.39 7.98
N LEU A 160 -9.67 -2.34 9.27
CA LEU A 160 -9.65 -1.10 10.05
C LEU A 160 -8.72 -0.05 9.45
N LEU A 161 -7.52 -0.46 9.02
CA LEU A 161 -6.54 0.43 8.39
C LEU A 161 -7.06 0.96 7.04
N ALA A 162 -7.69 0.11 6.23
CA ALA A 162 -8.29 0.53 4.96
C ALA A 162 -9.43 1.53 5.17
N GLU A 163 -10.31 1.30 6.13
CA GLU A 163 -11.38 2.24 6.45
C GLU A 163 -10.82 3.57 6.99
N ALA A 164 -9.79 3.52 7.85
CA ALA A 164 -9.13 4.71 8.34
C ALA A 164 -8.49 5.55 7.21
N ALA A 165 -7.95 4.90 6.17
CA ALA A 165 -7.45 5.58 4.98
C ALA A 165 -8.57 6.31 4.21
N LEU A 166 -9.70 5.64 3.97
CA LEU A 166 -10.88 6.24 3.33
C LEU A 166 -11.43 7.42 4.14
N MET A 167 -11.52 7.30 5.46
CA MET A 167 -11.95 8.38 6.34
C MET A 167 -11.06 9.62 6.24
N SER A 168 -9.76 9.44 5.99
CA SER A 168 -8.81 10.55 5.87
C SER A 168 -9.09 11.45 4.66
N LEU A 169 -9.66 10.90 3.59
CA LEU A 169 -9.91 11.60 2.33
C LEU A 169 -11.34 12.09 2.19
N HIS A 170 -12.31 11.27 2.56
CA HIS A 170 -13.71 11.48 2.22
C HIS A 170 -14.56 12.11 3.35
N ARG A 171 -14.12 12.06 4.61
CA ARG A 171 -14.90 12.67 5.71
C ARG A 171 -14.67 14.18 5.85
N LYS A 172 -15.77 14.88 6.11
CA LYS A 172 -15.76 16.31 6.53
C LYS A 172 -16.51 16.44 7.85
N PRO A 173 -15.90 17.03 8.92
CA PRO A 173 -14.52 17.53 8.98
C PRO A 173 -13.49 16.40 8.87
N LYS A 174 -12.27 16.74 8.40
CA LYS A 174 -11.17 15.76 8.27
C LYS A 174 -10.80 15.19 9.64
N VAL A 175 -10.75 13.87 9.74
CA VAL A 175 -10.27 13.18 10.95
C VAL A 175 -8.77 13.37 11.09
N SER A 176 -8.29 13.77 12.28
CA SER A 176 -6.85 13.92 12.51
C SER A 176 -6.14 12.56 12.53
N VAL A 177 -4.87 12.54 12.08
CA VAL A 177 -4.07 11.32 12.14
C VAL A 177 -3.87 10.85 13.57
N ALA A 178 -3.66 11.78 14.50
CA ALA A 178 -3.46 11.46 15.92
C ALA A 178 -4.68 10.71 16.52
N LEU A 179 -5.90 11.11 16.15
CA LEU A 179 -7.10 10.42 16.60
C LEU A 179 -7.21 9.01 16.03
N GLN A 180 -6.84 8.83 14.75
CA GLN A 180 -6.81 7.50 14.12
C GLN A 180 -5.74 6.59 14.75
N GLU A 181 -4.54 7.12 14.98
CA GLU A 181 -3.45 6.40 15.65
C GLU A 181 -3.85 5.97 17.06
N ALA A 182 -4.48 6.87 17.84
CA ALA A 182 -4.95 6.55 19.18
C ALA A 182 -6.05 5.47 19.15
N SER A 183 -6.96 5.54 18.18
CA SER A 183 -8.01 4.53 18.02
C SER A 183 -7.44 3.16 17.65
N ILE A 184 -6.54 3.10 16.66
CA ILE A 184 -5.89 1.84 16.26
C ILE A 184 -5.07 1.26 17.42
N ARG A 185 -4.34 2.09 18.15
CA ARG A 185 -3.64 1.66 19.37
C ARG A 185 -4.60 1.01 20.35
N LEU A 186 -5.72 1.65 20.65
CA LEU A 186 -6.72 1.13 21.60
C LEU A 186 -7.26 -0.24 21.16
N PHE A 187 -7.56 -0.43 19.86
CA PHE A 187 -7.99 -1.73 19.35
C PHE A 187 -6.94 -2.82 19.53
N ILE A 188 -5.68 -2.51 19.25
CA ILE A 188 -4.59 -3.49 19.38
C ILE A 188 -4.29 -3.77 20.85
N GLU A 189 -4.28 -2.76 21.72
CA GLU A 189 -4.06 -2.94 23.17
C GLU A 189 -5.20 -3.71 23.84
N GLY A 190 -6.43 -3.63 23.29
CA GLY A 190 -7.54 -4.47 23.74
C GLY A 190 -7.34 -5.97 23.52
N LEU A 191 -6.34 -6.37 22.73
CA LEU A 191 -5.95 -7.78 22.55
C LEU A 191 -4.90 -8.25 23.59
N ARG A 192 -4.37 -7.34 24.44
CA ARG A 192 -3.36 -7.71 25.44
C ARG A 192 -3.92 -8.70 26.44
N VAL A 193 -3.07 -9.64 26.82
CA VAL A 193 -3.39 -10.56 27.92
C VAL A 193 -3.58 -9.76 29.20
N ALA A 194 -4.73 -9.96 29.86
CA ALA A 194 -5.00 -9.36 31.18
C ALA A 194 -3.93 -9.87 32.17
N ARG A 195 -3.21 -8.97 32.80
CA ARG A 195 -2.26 -9.28 33.86
C ARG A 195 -2.96 -9.43 35.18
#